data_dd43f5a9233848d2203ba82067831aaf
#
_entry.id   dd43f5a9233848d2203ba82067831aaf
#
_cell.length_a   1.000
_cell.length_b   1.000
_cell.length_c   1.000
_cell.angle_alpha   90.00
_cell.angle_beta   90.00
_cell.angle_gamma   90.00
#
_symmetry.space_group_name_H-M   'P 1'
#
loop_
_entity.id
_entity.type
_entity.pdbx_description
1 polymer ?
#
loop_
_entity_poly.entity_id
_entity_poly.type
_entity_poly.pdbx_seq_one_letter_code
_entity_poly.pdbx_strand_id
1 'polypeptide(L)'
;MKRIVILMLALVMVIGLASCGNTNVMTMGTGGTQGTYYGYGGILGNQIKNSAGITVNVVSTDGSKANILGIDAGNYQLATVQSDVMAYAAAGERSFEKEGALDSFRVIGGLYAEAVQLVTMDPSIKSVADLAGKKVSIGAAGSGVYFNAIDILAAAGLTENDIVPQYQSFGDSADALKDKKIDAAFIVAGAPTPAIQELCIAASAYLVPIDGAIADKLMQDSPYYTTYKIPANTYNGQAEDVTTVTVKATLIVSTSASEEAVYNITKAIFDNVDSIKAAHAKGAELSLENATSGMTAPFHKGAAKYFAEKNITVESK
;
A
#
# COMPACT_ATOMS: atom_id res chain seq x y z
N MET A 1 33.90 43.95 -32.75
CA MET A 1 32.84 43.90 -31.73
C MET A 1 31.78 42.82 -32.02
N LYS A 2 31.28 42.64 -33.26
CA LYS A 2 30.26 41.62 -33.56
C LYS A 2 30.69 40.15 -33.36
N ARG A 3 32.00 39.80 -33.54
CA ARG A 3 32.52 38.44 -33.37
C ARG A 3 32.72 38.03 -31.90
N ILE A 4 32.92 38.97 -30.98
CA ILE A 4 33.10 38.75 -29.55
C ILE A 4 31.72 38.49 -28.88
N VAL A 5 30.68 39.17 -29.36
CA VAL A 5 29.31 38.98 -28.86
C VAL A 5 28.73 37.59 -29.20
N ILE A 6 29.09 37.05 -30.36
CA ILE A 6 28.65 35.70 -30.79
C ILE A 6 29.35 34.61 -29.97
N LEU A 7 30.61 34.79 -29.57
CA LEU A 7 31.32 33.84 -28.70
C LEU A 7 30.77 33.86 -27.26
N MET A 8 30.35 35.00 -26.74
CA MET A 8 29.71 35.08 -25.41
C MET A 8 28.30 34.47 -25.39
N LEU A 9 27.51 34.60 -26.47
CA LEU A 9 26.20 33.95 -26.55
C LEU A 9 26.32 32.42 -26.68
N ALA A 10 27.37 31.89 -27.36
CA ALA A 10 27.61 30.46 -27.45
C ALA A 10 28.08 29.85 -26.11
N LEU A 11 28.79 30.61 -25.27
CA LEU A 11 29.25 30.15 -23.96
C LEU A 11 28.12 30.11 -22.93
N VAL A 12 27.10 30.96 -23.04
CA VAL A 12 25.92 30.98 -22.13
C VAL A 12 24.96 29.82 -22.42
N MET A 13 24.93 29.29 -23.65
CA MET A 13 24.10 28.13 -24.00
C MET A 13 24.66 26.78 -23.53
N VAL A 14 25.93 26.69 -23.16
CA VAL A 14 26.55 25.42 -22.71
C VAL A 14 26.42 25.25 -21.19
N ILE A 15 26.08 26.29 -20.43
CA ILE A 15 25.91 26.21 -18.96
C ILE A 15 24.48 25.80 -18.55
N GLY A 16 23.54 25.73 -19.49
CA GLY A 16 22.13 25.43 -19.24
C GLY A 16 21.74 23.93 -19.16
N LEU A 17 22.67 22.99 -19.35
CA LEU A 17 22.36 21.55 -19.45
C LEU A 17 22.95 20.68 -18.33
N ALA A 18 23.53 21.25 -17.31
CA ALA A 18 23.91 20.52 -16.11
C ALA A 18 22.91 20.73 -14.98
N SER A 19 21.60 20.56 -15.26
CA SER A 19 20.67 20.19 -14.20
C SER A 19 20.91 18.71 -13.90
N CYS A 20 21.99 18.40 -13.21
CA CYS A 20 22.11 17.16 -12.45
C CYS A 20 20.97 17.22 -11.41
N GLY A 21 19.79 16.70 -11.76
CA GLY A 21 18.79 16.35 -10.80
C GLY A 21 19.50 15.55 -9.71
N ASN A 22 19.32 15.93 -8.45
CA ASN A 22 19.97 15.27 -7.32
C ASN A 22 19.50 13.80 -7.31
N THR A 23 20.28 12.89 -7.93
CA THR A 23 19.95 11.48 -8.13
C THR A 23 19.75 10.71 -6.82
N ASN A 24 20.02 11.36 -5.70
CA ASN A 24 19.92 10.79 -4.35
C ASN A 24 18.64 11.17 -3.61
N VAL A 25 17.65 11.75 -4.29
CA VAL A 25 16.34 12.09 -3.67
C VAL A 25 15.23 11.41 -4.47
N MET A 26 14.38 10.66 -3.77
CA MET A 26 13.19 10.01 -4.33
C MET A 26 11.95 10.40 -3.51
N THR A 27 10.79 10.43 -4.15
CA THR A 27 9.50 10.61 -3.47
C THR A 27 8.78 9.26 -3.42
N MET A 28 8.25 8.90 -2.25
CA MET A 28 7.48 7.68 -2.01
C MET A 28 6.03 8.02 -1.72
N GLY A 29 5.11 7.62 -2.62
CA GLY A 29 3.67 7.64 -2.36
C GLY A 29 3.29 6.52 -1.38
N THR A 30 2.47 6.82 -0.37
CA THR A 30 2.10 5.85 0.68
C THR A 30 0.58 5.74 0.82
N GLY A 31 0.00 6.25 1.89
CA GLY A 31 -1.41 6.27 2.19
C GLY A 31 -1.70 7.37 3.20
N GLY A 32 -2.90 7.41 3.75
CA GLY A 32 -3.25 8.34 4.82
C GLY A 32 -2.35 8.17 6.04
N THR A 33 -2.10 9.25 6.77
CA THR A 33 -1.17 9.29 7.93
C THR A 33 -1.60 8.38 9.09
N GLN A 34 -2.88 8.01 9.14
CA GLN A 34 -3.46 7.08 10.13
C GLN A 34 -3.44 5.60 9.65
N GLY A 35 -2.82 5.32 8.50
CA GLY A 35 -2.62 3.98 7.95
C GLY A 35 -1.19 3.48 8.15
N THR A 36 -0.99 2.18 7.95
CA THR A 36 0.32 1.52 8.12
C THR A 36 1.33 1.96 7.06
N TYR A 37 0.92 2.21 5.82
CA TYR A 37 1.82 2.61 4.72
C TYR A 37 2.68 3.84 5.06
N TYR A 38 2.07 4.89 5.64
CA TYR A 38 2.78 6.13 5.91
C TYR A 38 3.87 5.94 6.98
N GLY A 39 3.53 5.37 8.12
CA GLY A 39 4.48 5.12 9.20
C GLY A 39 5.59 4.15 8.79
N TYR A 40 5.23 3.04 8.15
CA TYR A 40 6.18 2.05 7.67
C TYR A 40 7.07 2.60 6.55
N GLY A 41 6.50 3.37 5.63
CA GLY A 41 7.24 4.10 4.59
C GLY A 41 8.29 5.04 5.16
N GLY A 42 7.97 5.74 6.27
CA GLY A 42 8.94 6.57 6.99
C GLY A 42 10.12 5.77 7.54
N ILE A 43 9.86 4.58 8.09
CA ILE A 43 10.91 3.67 8.59
C ILE A 43 11.78 3.16 7.44
N LEU A 44 11.16 2.71 6.33
CA LEU A 44 11.89 2.30 5.13
C LEU A 44 12.75 3.45 4.57
N GLY A 45 12.17 4.66 4.49
CA GLY A 45 12.89 5.84 4.01
C GLY A 45 14.11 6.18 4.85
N ASN A 46 13.99 6.11 6.18
CA ASN A 46 15.12 6.30 7.08
C ASN A 46 16.19 5.20 6.92
N GLN A 47 15.77 3.94 6.78
CA GLN A 47 16.70 2.83 6.57
C GLN A 47 17.45 2.95 5.22
N ILE A 48 16.72 3.32 4.15
CA ILE A 48 17.31 3.56 2.81
C ILE A 48 18.32 4.71 2.89
N LYS A 49 17.99 5.81 3.56
CA LYS A 49 18.91 6.94 3.73
C LYS A 49 20.18 6.54 4.48
N ASN A 50 20.04 5.81 5.58
CA ASN A 50 21.17 5.41 6.43
C ASN A 50 22.10 4.42 5.73
N SER A 51 21.57 3.49 4.94
CA SER A 51 22.35 2.37 4.37
C SER A 51 22.72 2.60 2.89
N ALA A 52 21.95 3.37 2.14
CA ALA A 52 22.18 3.61 0.71
C ALA A 52 22.48 5.09 0.38
N GLY A 53 22.34 6.02 1.33
CA GLY A 53 22.55 7.46 1.09
C GLY A 53 21.47 8.12 0.24
N ILE A 54 20.36 7.42 -0.05
CA ILE A 54 19.24 7.93 -0.84
C ILE A 54 18.20 8.54 0.10
N THR A 55 17.90 9.82 -0.07
CA THR A 55 16.85 10.48 0.71
C THR A 55 15.48 10.13 0.11
N VAL A 56 14.55 9.63 0.94
CA VAL A 56 13.19 9.31 0.53
C VAL A 56 12.23 10.28 1.20
N ASN A 57 11.55 11.10 0.40
CA ASN A 57 10.48 11.99 0.83
C ASN A 57 9.17 11.18 0.85
N VAL A 58 8.68 10.83 2.03
CA VAL A 58 7.44 10.07 2.19
C VAL A 58 6.26 11.02 2.16
N VAL A 59 5.29 10.76 1.27
CA VAL A 59 4.10 11.60 1.12
C VAL A 59 2.83 10.80 1.35
N SER A 60 1.85 11.46 2.00
CA SER A 60 0.52 10.92 2.19
C SER A 60 -0.27 11.00 0.87
N THR A 61 -1.02 9.93 0.57
CA THR A 61 -1.85 9.81 -0.64
C THR A 61 -3.16 9.10 -0.32
N ASP A 62 -4.03 8.94 -1.32
CA ASP A 62 -5.25 8.15 -1.20
C ASP A 62 -5.00 6.62 -1.26
N GLY A 63 -3.78 6.16 -1.48
CA GLY A 63 -3.39 4.75 -1.47
C GLY A 63 -3.09 4.16 -2.84
N SER A 64 -3.33 2.85 -3.01
CA SER A 64 -2.72 2.02 -4.06
C SER A 64 -2.96 2.50 -5.49
N LYS A 65 -4.19 2.84 -5.89
CA LYS A 65 -4.49 3.35 -7.24
C LYS A 65 -3.81 4.70 -7.47
N ALA A 66 -3.96 5.63 -6.52
CA ALA A 66 -3.35 6.95 -6.60
C ALA A 66 -1.83 6.86 -6.69
N ASN A 67 -1.22 5.91 -5.99
CA ASN A 67 0.22 5.67 -5.99
C ASN A 67 0.73 5.18 -7.35
N ILE A 68 0.05 4.21 -7.94
CA ILE A 68 0.41 3.68 -9.27
C ILE A 68 0.29 4.77 -10.33
N LEU A 69 -0.82 5.51 -10.32
CA LEU A 69 -1.01 6.63 -11.26
C LEU A 69 0.01 7.76 -11.01
N GLY A 70 0.42 7.97 -9.76
CA GLY A 70 1.47 8.92 -9.41
C GLY A 70 2.86 8.51 -9.93
N ILE A 71 3.17 7.21 -9.94
CA ILE A 71 4.38 6.69 -10.60
C ILE A 71 4.27 6.87 -12.11
N ASP A 72 3.15 6.52 -12.71
CA ASP A 72 2.92 6.64 -14.15
C ASP A 72 3.05 8.08 -14.63
N ALA A 73 2.54 9.03 -13.85
CA ALA A 73 2.68 10.47 -14.10
C ALA A 73 4.07 11.03 -13.76
N GLY A 74 5.01 10.23 -13.22
CA GLY A 74 6.35 10.68 -12.83
C GLY A 74 6.42 11.48 -11.52
N ASN A 75 5.33 11.55 -10.74
CA ASN A 75 5.27 12.27 -9.46
C ASN A 75 6.01 11.53 -8.34
N TYR A 76 6.05 10.19 -8.40
CA TYR A 76 6.70 9.33 -7.42
C TYR A 76 7.71 8.41 -8.09
N GLN A 77 8.82 8.15 -7.40
CA GLN A 77 9.78 7.12 -7.81
C GLN A 77 9.55 5.80 -7.10
N LEU A 78 9.00 5.85 -5.89
CA LEU A 78 8.66 4.69 -5.05
C LEU A 78 7.19 4.78 -4.63
N ALA A 79 6.57 3.65 -4.37
CA ALA A 79 5.24 3.64 -3.75
C ALA A 79 4.95 2.32 -3.02
N THR A 80 4.06 2.38 -2.02
CA THR A 80 3.44 1.21 -1.40
C THR A 80 2.08 0.96 -2.02
N VAL A 81 1.81 -0.29 -2.39
CA VAL A 81 0.56 -0.69 -3.06
C VAL A 81 0.11 -2.08 -2.60
N GLN A 82 -1.17 -2.37 -2.75
CA GLN A 82 -1.71 -3.71 -2.58
C GLN A 82 -1.38 -4.58 -3.80
N SER A 83 -1.13 -5.86 -3.59
CA SER A 83 -0.79 -6.84 -4.64
C SER A 83 -1.90 -7.05 -5.66
N ASP A 84 -3.16 -7.01 -5.25
CA ASP A 84 -4.34 -7.08 -6.11
C ASP A 84 -4.45 -5.84 -7.02
N VAL A 85 -4.33 -4.64 -6.45
CA VAL A 85 -4.39 -3.38 -7.23
C VAL A 85 -3.22 -3.27 -8.20
N MET A 86 -2.04 -3.76 -7.80
CA MET A 86 -0.88 -3.88 -8.68
C MET A 86 -1.17 -4.79 -9.88
N ALA A 87 -1.84 -5.92 -9.66
CA ALA A 87 -2.25 -6.83 -10.73
C ALA A 87 -3.26 -6.18 -11.67
N TYR A 88 -4.28 -5.50 -11.14
CA TYR A 88 -5.28 -4.80 -11.95
C TYR A 88 -4.64 -3.71 -12.82
N ALA A 89 -3.69 -2.97 -12.28
CA ALA A 89 -2.97 -1.95 -13.04
C ALA A 89 -2.10 -2.56 -14.17
N ALA A 90 -1.39 -3.65 -13.88
CA ALA A 90 -0.56 -4.34 -14.87
C ALA A 90 -1.40 -4.96 -16.00
N ALA A 91 -2.63 -5.40 -15.72
CA ALA A 91 -3.56 -5.95 -16.69
C ALA A 91 -4.43 -4.89 -17.39
N GLY A 92 -4.54 -3.68 -16.84
CA GLY A 92 -5.48 -2.65 -17.33
C GLY A 92 -6.94 -3.00 -17.05
N GLU A 93 -7.19 -3.61 -15.91
CA GLU A 93 -8.51 -4.11 -15.54
C GLU A 93 -9.16 -3.27 -14.42
N ARG A 94 -10.46 -3.48 -14.22
CA ARG A 94 -11.25 -2.84 -13.16
C ARG A 94 -11.14 -1.31 -13.24
N SER A 95 -10.63 -0.65 -12.22
CA SER A 95 -10.53 0.81 -12.24
C SER A 95 -9.45 1.37 -13.18
N PHE A 96 -8.63 0.49 -13.77
CA PHE A 96 -7.61 0.88 -14.75
C PHE A 96 -8.04 0.64 -16.21
N GLU A 97 -9.31 0.29 -16.46
CA GLU A 97 -9.84 0.09 -17.83
C GLU A 97 -9.67 1.33 -18.71
N LYS A 98 -9.72 2.53 -18.14
CA LYS A 98 -9.54 3.79 -18.86
C LYS A 98 -8.08 4.07 -19.18
N GLU A 99 -7.21 3.75 -18.25
CA GLU A 99 -5.76 3.93 -18.36
C GLU A 99 -5.14 2.83 -19.24
N GLY A 100 -5.75 1.65 -19.29
CA GLY A 100 -5.19 0.45 -19.90
C GLY A 100 -4.11 -0.18 -19.03
N ALA A 101 -3.40 -1.19 -19.58
CA ALA A 101 -2.30 -1.85 -18.89
C ALA A 101 -1.12 -0.90 -18.68
N LEU A 102 -0.69 -0.76 -17.43
CA LEU A 102 0.42 0.11 -17.04
C LEU A 102 1.73 -0.67 -16.89
N ASP A 103 2.78 -0.21 -17.56
CA ASP A 103 4.13 -0.79 -17.54
C ASP A 103 5.18 0.17 -16.96
N SER A 104 4.75 1.20 -16.23
CA SER A 104 5.58 2.27 -15.68
C SER A 104 6.24 1.92 -14.34
N PHE A 105 5.91 0.77 -13.74
CA PHE A 105 6.40 0.36 -12.43
C PHE A 105 6.95 -1.08 -12.42
N ARG A 106 7.77 -1.38 -11.40
CA ARG A 106 8.35 -2.71 -11.13
C ARG A 106 8.33 -2.98 -9.63
N VAL A 107 8.37 -4.26 -9.26
CA VAL A 107 8.41 -4.71 -7.86
C VAL A 107 9.82 -4.56 -7.28
N ILE A 108 9.91 -4.05 -6.05
CA ILE A 108 11.08 -4.21 -5.17
C ILE A 108 10.89 -5.42 -4.27
N GLY A 109 9.70 -5.56 -3.66
CA GLY A 109 9.39 -6.73 -2.83
C GLY A 109 8.10 -6.57 -2.05
N GLY A 110 7.53 -7.71 -1.62
CA GLY A 110 6.43 -7.76 -0.66
C GLY A 110 6.89 -7.36 0.73
N LEU A 111 6.03 -6.70 1.48
CA LEU A 111 6.34 -6.14 2.79
C LEU A 111 5.68 -6.93 3.93
N TYR A 112 4.36 -6.90 3.99
CA TYR A 112 3.56 -7.51 5.06
C TYR A 112 2.11 -7.78 4.59
N ALA A 113 1.37 -8.52 5.41
CA ALA A 113 -0.04 -8.78 5.20
C ALA A 113 -0.90 -7.55 5.58
N GLU A 114 -1.80 -7.17 4.70
CA GLU A 114 -2.79 -6.11 4.91
C GLU A 114 -4.14 -6.75 5.22
N ALA A 115 -4.42 -6.85 6.51
CA ALA A 115 -5.68 -7.41 6.98
C ALA A 115 -6.85 -6.50 6.58
N VAL A 116 -7.89 -7.09 6.04
CA VAL A 116 -9.17 -6.39 5.87
C VAL A 116 -9.85 -6.34 7.23
N GLN A 117 -10.01 -5.14 7.75
CA GLN A 117 -10.58 -4.87 9.06
C GLN A 117 -11.92 -4.15 8.89
N LEU A 118 -13.01 -4.89 9.00
CA LEU A 118 -14.34 -4.30 9.05
C LEU A 118 -14.62 -3.87 10.49
N VAL A 119 -14.69 -2.57 10.71
CA VAL A 119 -14.80 -1.95 12.04
C VAL A 119 -16.16 -1.31 12.21
N THR A 120 -16.78 -1.52 13.38
CA THR A 120 -18.07 -0.91 13.76
C THR A 120 -18.09 -0.53 15.24
N MET A 121 -18.97 0.39 15.60
CA MET A 121 -19.35 0.67 17.00
C MET A 121 -20.74 0.13 17.35
N ASP A 122 -21.46 -0.46 16.38
CA ASP A 122 -22.76 -1.09 16.56
C ASP A 122 -22.58 -2.61 16.82
N PRO A 123 -22.81 -3.10 18.06
CA PRO A 123 -22.66 -4.53 18.36
C PRO A 123 -23.68 -5.43 17.67
N SER A 124 -24.67 -4.86 16.97
CA SER A 124 -25.63 -5.62 16.17
C SER A 124 -25.06 -6.02 14.79
N ILE A 125 -24.03 -5.34 14.31
CA ILE A 125 -23.33 -5.68 13.07
C ILE A 125 -22.32 -6.77 13.40
N LYS A 126 -22.64 -8.02 13.03
CA LYS A 126 -21.83 -9.21 13.34
C LYS A 126 -21.26 -9.91 12.10
N SER A 127 -21.75 -9.54 10.92
CA SER A 127 -21.33 -10.10 9.63
C SER A 127 -21.39 -9.03 8.55
N VAL A 128 -20.78 -9.32 7.41
CA VAL A 128 -20.85 -8.43 6.22
C VAL A 128 -22.29 -8.28 5.74
N ALA A 129 -23.14 -9.29 5.88
CA ALA A 129 -24.55 -9.22 5.47
C ALA A 129 -25.36 -8.17 6.26
N ASP A 130 -24.95 -7.87 7.50
CA ASP A 130 -25.62 -6.85 8.34
C ASP A 130 -25.36 -5.41 7.85
N LEU A 131 -24.52 -5.24 6.84
CA LEU A 131 -24.25 -3.92 6.24
C LEU A 131 -25.35 -3.43 5.30
N ALA A 132 -26.33 -4.27 4.94
CA ALA A 132 -27.46 -3.87 4.09
C ALA A 132 -28.19 -2.66 4.70
N GLY A 133 -28.33 -1.58 3.89
CA GLY A 133 -28.95 -0.30 4.29
C GLY A 133 -28.10 0.57 5.23
N LYS A 134 -26.91 0.13 5.64
CA LYS A 134 -26.03 0.88 6.56
C LYS A 134 -25.18 1.91 5.82
N LYS A 135 -24.74 2.94 6.55
CA LYS A 135 -23.74 3.90 6.08
C LYS A 135 -22.33 3.30 6.30
N VAL A 136 -21.66 2.96 5.24
CA VAL A 136 -20.38 2.24 5.30
C VAL A 136 -19.27 3.01 4.59
N SER A 137 -18.17 3.29 5.29
CA SER A 137 -16.95 3.75 4.64
C SER A 137 -16.28 2.59 3.89
N ILE A 138 -16.11 2.77 2.60
CA ILE A 138 -15.49 1.78 1.69
C ILE A 138 -14.11 2.24 1.18
N GLY A 139 -13.45 3.12 1.95
CA GLY A 139 -12.14 3.67 1.62
C GLY A 139 -12.18 4.89 0.72
N ALA A 140 -11.08 5.60 0.61
CA ALA A 140 -10.95 6.73 -0.29
C ALA A 140 -11.06 6.29 -1.77
N ALA A 141 -11.53 7.16 -2.65
CA ALA A 141 -11.78 6.85 -4.05
C ALA A 141 -10.52 6.37 -4.84
N GLY A 142 -9.32 6.78 -4.41
CA GLY A 142 -8.04 6.34 -4.97
C GLY A 142 -7.38 5.18 -4.23
N SER A 143 -8.09 4.53 -3.28
CA SER A 143 -7.53 3.47 -2.43
C SER A 143 -7.74 2.09 -3.03
N GLY A 144 -6.93 1.12 -2.57
CA GLY A 144 -7.19 -0.29 -2.80
C GLY A 144 -8.33 -0.84 -1.94
N VAL A 145 -8.63 -0.18 -0.82
CA VAL A 145 -9.72 -0.54 0.11
C VAL A 145 -11.07 -0.59 -0.59
N TYR A 146 -11.31 0.34 -1.53
CA TYR A 146 -12.53 0.36 -2.34
C TYR A 146 -12.77 -0.98 -3.03
N PHE A 147 -11.74 -1.53 -3.71
CA PHE A 147 -11.89 -2.81 -4.40
C PHE A 147 -12.15 -3.96 -3.45
N ASN A 148 -11.42 -3.99 -2.33
CA ASN A 148 -11.60 -5.03 -1.32
C ASN A 148 -13.03 -4.96 -0.71
N ALA A 149 -13.55 -3.76 -0.43
CA ALA A 149 -14.90 -3.59 0.06
C ALA A 149 -15.96 -4.09 -0.94
N ILE A 150 -15.81 -3.74 -2.22
CA ILE A 150 -16.73 -4.20 -3.29
C ILE A 150 -16.68 -5.73 -3.44
N ASP A 151 -15.49 -6.33 -3.43
CA ASP A 151 -15.32 -7.78 -3.54
C ASP A 151 -15.96 -8.52 -2.36
N ILE A 152 -15.77 -8.01 -1.14
CA ILE A 152 -16.33 -8.60 0.08
C ILE A 152 -17.84 -8.46 0.14
N LEU A 153 -18.37 -7.29 -0.24
CA LEU A 153 -19.83 -7.09 -0.37
C LEU A 153 -20.40 -8.08 -1.39
N ALA A 154 -19.78 -8.23 -2.55
CA ALA A 154 -20.22 -9.19 -3.58
C ALA A 154 -20.17 -10.64 -3.08
N ALA A 155 -19.13 -11.05 -2.34
CA ALA A 155 -19.05 -12.36 -1.74
C ALA A 155 -20.15 -12.63 -0.71
N ALA A 156 -20.65 -11.57 -0.04
CA ALA A 156 -21.78 -11.62 0.86
C ALA A 156 -23.16 -11.48 0.17
N GLY A 157 -23.20 -11.36 -1.16
CA GLY A 157 -24.42 -11.19 -1.94
C GLY A 157 -24.96 -9.75 -1.93
N LEU A 158 -24.15 -8.78 -1.56
CA LEU A 158 -24.45 -7.35 -1.55
C LEU A 158 -23.73 -6.63 -2.69
N THR A 159 -24.26 -5.50 -3.08
CA THR A 159 -23.63 -4.54 -3.99
C THR A 159 -23.41 -3.21 -3.29
N GLU A 160 -22.66 -2.30 -3.92
CA GLU A 160 -22.51 -0.93 -3.43
C GLU A 160 -23.84 -0.19 -3.27
N ASN A 161 -24.87 -0.54 -4.08
CA ASN A 161 -26.20 0.05 -3.99
C ASN A 161 -27.04 -0.48 -2.81
N ASP A 162 -26.65 -1.57 -2.18
CA ASP A 162 -27.32 -2.13 -1.01
C ASP A 162 -26.86 -1.48 0.31
N ILE A 163 -25.86 -0.59 0.25
CA ILE A 163 -25.39 0.22 1.37
C ILE A 163 -25.50 1.71 1.06
N VAL A 164 -25.18 2.59 2.01
CA VAL A 164 -24.97 4.03 1.78
C VAL A 164 -23.45 4.28 1.82
N PRO A 165 -22.76 4.21 0.68
CA PRO A 165 -21.31 4.24 0.64
C PRO A 165 -20.74 5.61 1.03
N GLN A 166 -19.64 5.60 1.77
CA GLN A 166 -18.85 6.78 2.11
C GLN A 166 -17.40 6.54 1.65
N TYR A 167 -16.80 7.53 0.99
CA TYR A 167 -15.45 7.45 0.44
C TYR A 167 -14.50 8.27 1.31
N GLN A 168 -13.96 7.66 2.37
CA GLN A 168 -13.23 8.37 3.41
C GLN A 168 -11.84 7.75 3.65
N SER A 169 -10.91 8.57 4.15
CA SER A 169 -9.65 8.09 4.71
C SER A 169 -9.88 7.29 6.00
N PHE A 170 -8.87 6.58 6.49
CA PHE A 170 -8.99 5.82 7.74
C PHE A 170 -9.24 6.72 8.95
N GLY A 171 -8.58 7.88 9.01
CA GLY A 171 -8.79 8.86 10.07
C GLY A 171 -10.21 9.42 10.06
N ASP A 172 -10.68 9.88 8.88
CA ASP A 172 -12.04 10.39 8.72
C ASP A 172 -13.09 9.33 9.04
N SER A 173 -12.83 8.07 8.68
CA SER A 173 -13.72 6.93 9.00
C SER A 173 -13.78 6.67 10.52
N ALA A 174 -12.65 6.71 11.21
CA ALA A 174 -12.59 6.53 12.66
C ALA A 174 -13.33 7.66 13.38
N ASP A 175 -13.15 8.91 12.94
CA ASP A 175 -13.88 10.06 13.50
C ASP A 175 -15.39 9.98 13.18
N ALA A 176 -15.76 9.57 11.97
CA ALA A 176 -17.16 9.42 11.58
C ALA A 176 -17.86 8.28 12.34
N LEU A 177 -17.15 7.16 12.65
CA LEU A 177 -17.64 6.11 13.53
C LEU A 177 -17.87 6.65 14.96
N LYS A 178 -16.87 7.32 15.53
CA LYS A 178 -16.96 7.91 16.87
C LYS A 178 -18.12 8.90 16.98
N ASP A 179 -18.35 9.70 15.97
CA ASP A 179 -19.44 10.66 15.87
C ASP A 179 -20.80 10.02 15.49
N LYS A 180 -20.85 8.70 15.25
CA LYS A 180 -22.04 7.95 14.78
C LYS A 180 -22.62 8.49 13.47
N LYS A 181 -21.78 9.01 12.61
CA LYS A 181 -22.13 9.49 11.26
C LYS A 181 -22.14 8.36 10.22
N ILE A 182 -21.38 7.31 10.49
CA ILE A 182 -21.38 6.05 9.74
C ILE A 182 -21.53 4.87 10.70
N ASP A 183 -21.98 3.73 10.18
CA ASP A 183 -22.26 2.52 10.95
C ASP A 183 -21.08 1.55 10.96
N ALA A 184 -20.32 1.48 9.87
CA ALA A 184 -19.14 0.63 9.73
C ALA A 184 -18.11 1.23 8.76
N ALA A 185 -16.88 0.73 8.83
CA ALA A 185 -15.80 1.11 7.92
C ALA A 185 -14.91 -0.09 7.55
N PHE A 186 -14.57 -0.20 6.28
CA PHE A 186 -13.50 -1.07 5.80
C PHE A 186 -12.16 -0.33 5.94
N ILE A 187 -11.21 -0.97 6.62
CA ILE A 187 -9.83 -0.51 6.79
C ILE A 187 -8.92 -1.68 6.38
N VAL A 188 -8.18 -1.53 5.28
CA VAL A 188 -7.25 -2.55 4.77
C VAL A 188 -5.84 -2.06 4.99
N ALA A 189 -5.18 -2.64 5.99
CA ALA A 189 -3.87 -2.19 6.44
C ALA A 189 -3.19 -3.27 7.29
N GLY A 190 -1.90 -3.08 7.57
CA GLY A 190 -1.21 -3.88 8.59
C GLY A 190 -1.83 -3.66 9.98
N ALA A 191 -2.27 -4.75 10.63
CA ALA A 191 -2.72 -4.70 12.01
C ALA A 191 -1.52 -4.85 12.98
N PRO A 192 -1.45 -4.04 14.08
CA PRO A 192 -2.39 -2.99 14.45
C PRO A 192 -2.30 -1.74 13.57
N THR A 193 -3.45 -1.14 13.28
CA THR A 193 -3.57 0.07 12.46
C THR A 193 -3.82 1.29 13.35
N PRO A 194 -3.09 2.42 13.20
CA PRO A 194 -3.21 3.58 14.07
C PRO A 194 -4.64 4.10 14.23
N ALA A 195 -5.39 4.27 13.13
CA ALA A 195 -6.77 4.74 13.18
C ALA A 195 -7.67 3.85 14.07
N ILE A 196 -7.52 2.52 14.00
CA ILE A 196 -8.30 1.58 14.83
C ILE A 196 -7.82 1.61 16.28
N GLN A 197 -6.50 1.72 16.51
CA GLN A 197 -5.96 1.83 17.87
C GLN A 197 -6.52 3.07 18.58
N GLU A 198 -6.49 4.23 17.93
CA GLU A 198 -7.05 5.48 18.47
C GLU A 198 -8.56 5.39 18.71
N LEU A 199 -9.31 4.81 17.77
CA LEU A 199 -10.74 4.58 17.92
C LEU A 199 -11.05 3.68 19.13
N CYS A 200 -10.34 2.55 19.27
CA CYS A 200 -10.54 1.61 20.37
C CYS A 200 -10.10 2.16 21.75
N ILE A 201 -9.23 3.16 21.80
CA ILE A 201 -8.90 3.89 23.03
C ILE A 201 -10.00 4.89 23.38
N ALA A 202 -10.55 5.59 22.38
CA ALA A 202 -11.54 6.65 22.56
C ALA A 202 -12.97 6.12 22.74
N ALA A 203 -13.28 4.94 22.21
CA ALA A 203 -14.60 4.36 22.18
C ALA A 203 -14.57 2.83 22.12
N SER A 204 -15.73 2.17 22.40
CA SER A 204 -15.87 0.73 22.19
C SER A 204 -16.11 0.45 20.71
N ALA A 205 -15.10 -0.08 20.02
CA ALA A 205 -15.20 -0.53 18.64
C ALA A 205 -15.01 -2.05 18.56
N TYR A 206 -15.58 -2.65 17.51
CA TYR A 206 -15.59 -4.08 17.27
C TYR A 206 -15.06 -4.37 15.88
N LEU A 207 -14.26 -5.43 15.76
CA LEU A 207 -13.91 -6.02 14.47
C LEU A 207 -14.95 -7.06 14.09
N VAL A 208 -15.53 -6.93 12.91
CA VAL A 208 -16.46 -7.91 12.33
C VAL A 208 -15.66 -8.94 11.54
N PRO A 209 -15.81 -10.25 11.79
CA PRO A 209 -15.08 -11.27 11.07
C PRO A 209 -15.49 -11.33 9.58
N ILE A 210 -14.52 -11.68 8.73
CA ILE A 210 -14.73 -12.00 7.32
C ILE A 210 -14.20 -13.41 7.14
N ASP A 211 -15.04 -14.38 7.42
CA ASP A 211 -14.69 -15.80 7.49
C ASP A 211 -15.73 -16.70 6.81
N GLY A 212 -15.58 -18.01 6.96
CA GLY A 212 -16.50 -19.01 6.46
C GLY A 212 -16.77 -18.86 4.95
N ALA A 213 -18.04 -18.99 4.56
CA ALA A 213 -18.45 -18.98 3.15
C ALA A 213 -18.11 -17.69 2.40
N ILE A 214 -18.02 -16.53 3.08
CA ILE A 214 -17.65 -15.26 2.46
C ILE A 214 -16.16 -15.29 2.10
N ALA A 215 -15.30 -15.69 3.04
CA ALA A 215 -13.88 -15.81 2.80
C ALA A 215 -13.57 -16.87 1.74
N ASP A 216 -14.22 -18.03 1.80
CA ASP A 216 -14.05 -19.12 0.84
C ASP A 216 -14.42 -18.68 -0.58
N LYS A 217 -15.57 -18.00 -0.73
CA LYS A 217 -15.99 -17.46 -2.02
C LYS A 217 -15.04 -16.41 -2.55
N LEU A 218 -14.59 -15.49 -1.69
CA LEU A 218 -13.64 -14.45 -2.07
C LEU A 218 -12.33 -15.04 -2.58
N MET A 219 -11.77 -16.04 -1.89
CA MET A 219 -10.54 -16.74 -2.30
C MET A 219 -10.73 -17.61 -3.55
N GLN A 220 -11.96 -18.10 -3.81
CA GLN A 220 -12.28 -18.78 -5.05
C GLN A 220 -12.34 -17.81 -6.24
N ASP A 221 -12.91 -16.63 -6.04
CA ASP A 221 -13.12 -15.62 -7.09
C ASP A 221 -11.84 -14.81 -7.39
N SER A 222 -10.92 -14.71 -6.42
CA SER A 222 -9.70 -13.90 -6.52
C SER A 222 -8.49 -14.56 -5.85
N PRO A 223 -7.40 -14.79 -6.60
CA PRO A 223 -6.20 -15.44 -6.08
C PRO A 223 -5.35 -14.53 -5.16
N TYR A 224 -5.72 -13.28 -5.00
CA TYR A 224 -4.96 -12.30 -4.22
C TYR A 224 -5.27 -12.34 -2.73
N TYR A 225 -6.42 -12.92 -2.35
CA TYR A 225 -6.84 -13.02 -0.96
C TYR A 225 -6.34 -14.31 -0.31
N THR A 226 -5.96 -14.20 0.95
CA THR A 226 -5.66 -15.34 1.82
C THR A 226 -6.32 -15.12 3.18
N THR A 227 -6.55 -16.20 3.93
CA THR A 227 -7.06 -16.09 5.29
C THR A 227 -6.01 -15.47 6.21
N TYR A 228 -6.45 -14.59 7.10
CA TYR A 228 -5.61 -13.93 8.10
C TYR A 228 -6.32 -13.93 9.46
N LYS A 229 -5.53 -14.04 10.52
CA LYS A 229 -6.01 -13.98 11.89
C LYS A 229 -5.41 -12.75 12.57
N ILE A 230 -6.26 -11.84 13.01
CA ILE A 230 -5.88 -10.72 13.87
C ILE A 230 -5.88 -11.26 15.30
N PRO A 231 -4.70 -11.36 15.97
CA PRO A 231 -4.62 -11.96 17.30
C PRO A 231 -5.43 -11.19 18.34
N ALA A 232 -5.93 -11.87 19.35
CA ALA A 232 -6.52 -11.26 20.52
C ALA A 232 -5.58 -10.20 21.12
N ASN A 233 -6.15 -9.16 21.70
CA ASN A 233 -5.42 -8.03 22.30
C ASN A 233 -4.59 -7.19 21.31
N THR A 234 -4.82 -7.32 19.99
CA THR A 234 -4.25 -6.40 19.00
C THR A 234 -4.79 -4.99 19.21
N TYR A 235 -6.06 -4.86 19.57
CA TYR A 235 -6.72 -3.59 19.89
C TYR A 235 -7.31 -3.60 21.30
N ASN A 236 -7.46 -2.41 21.90
CA ASN A 236 -8.08 -2.27 23.20
C ASN A 236 -9.53 -2.79 23.15
N GLY A 237 -9.90 -3.69 24.08
CA GLY A 237 -11.23 -4.32 24.15
C GLY A 237 -11.43 -5.52 23.21
N GLN A 238 -10.48 -5.88 22.36
CA GLN A 238 -10.53 -7.09 21.53
C GLN A 238 -10.00 -8.30 22.32
N ALA A 239 -10.91 -9.04 22.96
CA ALA A 239 -10.54 -10.17 23.83
C ALA A 239 -10.21 -11.48 23.08
N GLU A 240 -10.67 -11.61 21.82
CA GLU A 240 -10.56 -12.84 21.03
C GLU A 240 -9.87 -12.59 19.69
N ASP A 241 -9.35 -13.67 19.10
CA ASP A 241 -8.84 -13.64 17.72
C ASP A 241 -10.00 -13.32 16.76
N VAL A 242 -9.72 -12.53 15.72
CA VAL A 242 -10.68 -12.25 14.65
C VAL A 242 -10.14 -12.78 13.33
N THR A 243 -10.87 -13.73 12.73
CA THR A 243 -10.55 -14.24 11.39
C THR A 243 -11.05 -13.26 10.33
N THR A 244 -10.18 -13.00 9.37
CA THR A 244 -10.47 -12.13 8.23
C THR A 244 -9.66 -12.58 7.00
N VAL A 245 -9.70 -11.79 5.94
CA VAL A 245 -8.88 -11.98 4.74
C VAL A 245 -7.81 -10.89 4.63
N THR A 246 -6.80 -11.14 3.83
CA THR A 246 -5.67 -10.24 3.63
C THR A 246 -5.23 -10.23 2.18
N VAL A 247 -4.69 -9.10 1.76
CA VAL A 247 -3.86 -8.93 0.56
C VAL A 247 -2.43 -8.57 1.00
N LYS A 248 -1.48 -8.47 0.07
CA LYS A 248 -0.09 -8.18 0.43
C LYS A 248 0.28 -6.73 0.13
N ALA A 249 0.86 -6.03 1.11
CA ALA A 249 1.56 -4.76 0.90
C ALA A 249 2.83 -5.00 0.10
N THR A 250 3.05 -4.22 -0.94
CA THR A 250 4.19 -4.35 -1.86
C THR A 250 4.86 -3.00 -2.06
N LEU A 251 6.18 -2.97 -2.06
CA LEU A 251 6.96 -1.81 -2.47
C LEU A 251 7.24 -1.90 -3.97
N ILE A 252 6.83 -0.88 -4.71
CA ILE A 252 7.08 -0.74 -6.14
C ILE A 252 7.96 0.48 -6.43
N VAL A 253 8.58 0.48 -7.60
CA VAL A 253 9.47 1.54 -8.08
C VAL A 253 9.17 1.87 -9.53
N SER A 254 9.35 3.14 -9.92
CA SER A 254 9.28 3.56 -11.31
C SER A 254 10.32 2.85 -12.18
N THR A 255 9.95 2.46 -13.41
CA THR A 255 10.87 1.91 -14.40
C THR A 255 11.98 2.88 -14.81
N SER A 256 11.83 4.17 -14.51
CA SER A 256 12.86 5.18 -14.77
C SER A 256 14.01 5.18 -13.74
N ALA A 257 13.85 4.46 -12.61
CA ALA A 257 14.91 4.35 -11.61
C ALA A 257 16.08 3.51 -12.13
N SER A 258 17.29 3.89 -11.77
CA SER A 258 18.48 3.14 -12.21
C SER A 258 18.61 1.79 -11.49
N GLU A 259 19.17 0.80 -12.18
CA GLU A 259 19.41 -0.53 -11.61
C GLU A 259 20.24 -0.44 -10.32
N GLU A 260 21.27 0.41 -10.31
CA GLU A 260 22.13 0.62 -9.14
C GLU A 260 21.35 1.20 -7.96
N ALA A 261 20.52 2.21 -8.16
CA ALA A 261 19.73 2.80 -7.09
C ALA A 261 18.74 1.78 -6.50
N VAL A 262 18.05 1.03 -7.34
CA VAL A 262 17.09 0.02 -6.88
C VAL A 262 17.80 -1.16 -6.20
N TYR A 263 18.94 -1.60 -6.69
CA TYR A 263 19.76 -2.60 -5.99
C TYR A 263 20.14 -2.12 -4.59
N ASN A 264 20.63 -0.88 -4.46
CA ASN A 264 21.03 -0.31 -3.18
C ASN A 264 19.83 -0.14 -2.22
N ILE A 265 18.66 0.25 -2.72
CA ILE A 265 17.41 0.33 -1.94
C ILE A 265 17.01 -1.05 -1.44
N THR A 266 16.98 -2.05 -2.32
CA THR A 266 16.62 -3.43 -1.97
C THR A 266 17.57 -3.98 -0.90
N LYS A 267 18.87 -3.79 -1.10
CA LYS A 267 19.90 -4.17 -0.13
C LYS A 267 19.75 -3.45 1.20
N ALA A 268 19.48 -2.14 1.19
CA ALA A 268 19.28 -1.34 2.40
C ALA A 268 18.10 -1.84 3.24
N ILE A 269 17.05 -2.33 2.60
CA ILE A 269 15.87 -2.88 3.27
C ILE A 269 16.16 -4.29 3.80
N PHE A 270 16.56 -5.22 2.95
CA PHE A 270 16.60 -6.65 3.28
C PHE A 270 17.86 -7.11 4.02
N ASP A 271 18.95 -6.37 3.99
CA ASP A 271 20.10 -6.61 4.86
C ASP A 271 19.91 -6.02 6.29
N ASN A 272 18.84 -5.23 6.51
CA ASN A 272 18.58 -4.55 7.79
C ASN A 272 17.18 -4.88 8.36
N VAL A 273 16.66 -6.06 8.09
CA VAL A 273 15.34 -6.51 8.55
C VAL A 273 15.19 -6.39 10.08
N ASP A 274 16.21 -6.72 10.85
CA ASP A 274 16.15 -6.63 12.31
C ASP A 274 15.95 -5.19 12.80
N SER A 275 16.56 -4.21 12.16
CA SER A 275 16.36 -2.78 12.47
C SER A 275 14.93 -2.34 12.17
N ILE A 276 14.38 -2.76 11.02
CA ILE A 276 13.02 -2.46 10.62
C ILE A 276 12.01 -3.14 11.57
N LYS A 277 12.26 -4.39 11.94
CA LYS A 277 11.47 -5.15 12.91
C LYS A 277 11.44 -4.49 14.28
N ALA A 278 12.56 -3.97 14.74
CA ALA A 278 12.63 -3.24 16.01
C ALA A 278 11.84 -1.91 15.97
N ALA A 279 11.71 -1.29 14.78
CA ALA A 279 11.04 -0.01 14.60
C ALA A 279 9.53 -0.13 14.38
N HIS A 280 9.02 -1.26 13.87
CA HIS A 280 7.60 -1.45 13.58
C HIS A 280 7.17 -2.91 13.68
N ALA A 281 6.01 -3.18 14.27
CA ALA A 281 5.48 -4.54 14.46
C ALA A 281 5.41 -5.33 13.14
N LYS A 282 4.99 -4.68 12.03
CA LYS A 282 4.92 -5.30 10.70
C LYS A 282 6.29 -5.64 10.09
N GLY A 283 7.38 -5.11 10.63
CA GLY A 283 8.72 -5.54 10.27
C GLY A 283 9.01 -7.01 10.58
N ALA A 284 8.24 -7.62 11.49
CA ALA A 284 8.33 -9.06 11.79
C ALA A 284 7.94 -9.96 10.59
N GLU A 285 7.17 -9.44 9.64
CA GLU A 285 6.75 -10.15 8.43
C GLU A 285 7.71 -9.93 7.25
N LEU A 286 8.64 -8.98 7.38
CA LEU A 286 9.61 -8.68 6.34
C LEU A 286 10.68 -9.79 6.27
N SER A 287 10.73 -10.50 5.16
CA SER A 287 11.71 -11.56 4.90
C SER A 287 11.94 -11.70 3.39
N LEU A 288 13.04 -12.34 3.00
CA LEU A 288 13.31 -12.61 1.58
C LEU A 288 12.24 -13.49 0.95
N GLU A 289 11.73 -14.48 1.68
CA GLU A 289 10.64 -15.37 1.23
C GLU A 289 9.34 -14.58 1.01
N ASN A 290 8.92 -13.78 2.00
CA ASN A 290 7.71 -12.96 1.88
C ASN A 290 7.85 -11.91 0.77
N ALA A 291 9.05 -11.35 0.58
CA ALA A 291 9.33 -10.34 -0.42
C ALA A 291 9.18 -10.85 -1.85
N THR A 292 9.44 -12.13 -2.09
CA THR A 292 9.50 -12.69 -3.44
C THR A 292 8.31 -13.59 -3.79
N SER A 293 7.51 -14.00 -2.80
CA SER A 293 6.35 -14.88 -3.02
C SER A 293 5.08 -14.09 -3.38
N GLY A 294 4.30 -14.61 -4.35
CA GLY A 294 2.98 -14.09 -4.72
C GLY A 294 2.99 -12.70 -5.35
N MET A 295 4.09 -12.32 -6.00
CA MET A 295 4.15 -11.06 -6.74
C MET A 295 3.40 -11.16 -8.07
N THR A 296 2.66 -10.12 -8.40
CA THR A 296 1.74 -10.08 -9.55
C THR A 296 2.25 -9.18 -10.68
N ALA A 297 3.46 -8.65 -10.56
CA ALA A 297 4.15 -7.88 -11.57
C ALA A 297 5.67 -8.21 -11.53
N PRO A 298 6.41 -7.98 -12.62
CA PRO A 298 7.83 -8.29 -12.67
C PRO A 298 8.65 -7.40 -11.73
N PHE A 299 9.71 -7.97 -11.19
CA PHE A 299 10.69 -7.25 -10.37
C PHE A 299 11.52 -6.28 -11.22
N HIS A 300 12.00 -5.23 -10.57
CA HIS A 300 13.03 -4.38 -11.15
C HIS A 300 14.37 -5.13 -11.22
N LYS A 301 15.15 -4.91 -12.28
CA LYS A 301 16.46 -5.58 -12.48
C LYS A 301 17.39 -5.40 -11.28
N GLY A 302 17.42 -4.22 -10.67
CA GLY A 302 18.21 -3.98 -9.44
C GLY A 302 17.76 -4.82 -8.25
N ALA A 303 16.45 -4.99 -8.06
CA ALA A 303 15.92 -5.87 -7.02
C ALA A 303 16.24 -7.35 -7.33
N ALA A 304 16.00 -7.78 -8.57
CA ALA A 304 16.32 -9.15 -9.02
C ALA A 304 17.80 -9.49 -8.83
N LYS A 305 18.71 -8.55 -9.11
CA LYS A 305 20.15 -8.70 -8.88
C LYS A 305 20.45 -8.97 -7.41
N TYR A 306 19.86 -8.21 -6.49
CA TYR A 306 20.03 -8.44 -5.05
C TYR A 306 19.51 -9.82 -4.62
N PHE A 307 18.31 -10.22 -5.08
CA PHE A 307 17.75 -11.52 -4.73
C PHE A 307 18.58 -12.68 -5.31
N ALA A 308 19.15 -12.51 -6.50
CA ALA A 308 20.06 -13.51 -7.09
C ALA A 308 21.31 -13.75 -6.23
N GLU A 309 21.86 -12.73 -5.57
CA GLU A 309 22.97 -12.88 -4.61
C GLU A 309 22.56 -13.68 -3.36
N LYS A 310 21.26 -13.75 -3.08
CA LYS A 310 20.69 -14.58 -1.99
C LYS A 310 20.21 -15.95 -2.50
N ASN A 311 20.57 -16.35 -3.74
CA ASN A 311 20.14 -17.58 -4.41
C ASN A 311 18.61 -17.66 -4.65
N ILE A 312 17.95 -16.53 -4.82
CA ILE A 312 16.53 -16.44 -5.14
C ILE A 312 16.39 -15.89 -6.55
N THR A 313 15.76 -16.66 -7.45
CA THR A 313 15.45 -16.22 -8.81
C THR A 313 14.03 -15.65 -8.85
N VAL A 314 13.88 -14.44 -9.40
CA VAL A 314 12.58 -13.79 -9.60
C VAL A 314 12.43 -13.36 -11.06
N GLU A 315 11.19 -13.31 -11.56
CA GLU A 315 10.90 -12.75 -12.86
C GLU A 315 11.16 -11.24 -12.86
N SER A 316 11.98 -10.75 -13.79
CA SER A 316 12.35 -9.34 -13.85
C SER A 316 12.27 -8.79 -15.28
N LYS A 317 11.99 -7.48 -15.38
CA LYS A 317 11.90 -6.77 -16.66
C LYS A 317 12.64 -5.42 -16.60
#